data_1a4a6087999cc5043f8e446b093ef8f1
#
_entry.id   1a4a6087999cc5043f8e446b093ef8f1
#
_cell.length_a   1.000
_cell.length_b   1.000
_cell.length_c   1.000
_cell.angle_alpha   90.00
_cell.angle_beta   90.00
_cell.angle_gamma   90.00
#
_symmetry.space_group_name_H-M   'P 1'
#
loop_
_entity.id
_entity.type
_entity.pdbx_description
1 polymer ?
#
loop_
_entity_poly.entity_id
_entity_poly.type
_entity_poly.pdbx_seq_one_letter_code
_entity_poly.pdbx_strand_id
1 'polypeptide(L)'
;MSETRFTERAQAALRLAQECSAELGHGYVGSEHLLLGLAREGKGVAAKVLQSAGLEPESLKAAIARMVGVGAPGGAPSQGLTPRCKKIIELSLTEAARLGHHYVGTEHLLLGILREGDGVAVRVLSGTGVEPRRLHADVVAAMGGEASPSPLRGGGKTREREDG
;
A
#
# COMPACT_ATOMS: atom_id res chain seq x y z
N MET A 1 -19.88 -12.28 -16.07
CA MET A 1 -18.64 -12.10 -15.48
C MET A 1 -18.63 -10.81 -14.71
N SER A 2 -18.23 -10.85 -13.51
CA SER A 2 -18.22 -9.64 -12.75
C SER A 2 -16.83 -9.06 -12.78
N GLU A 3 -16.78 -7.77 -12.85
CA GLU A 3 -15.53 -7.10 -12.83
C GLU A 3 -15.31 -6.48 -11.51
N THR A 4 -14.11 -6.67 -10.98
CA THR A 4 -13.73 -6.02 -9.76
C THR A 4 -13.39 -4.57 -10.09
N ARG A 5 -13.96 -3.65 -9.36
CA ARG A 5 -13.74 -2.24 -9.61
C ARG A 5 -12.90 -1.63 -8.52
N PHE A 6 -12.04 -0.70 -8.93
CA PHE A 6 -11.29 0.08 -7.97
C PHE A 6 -12.18 1.20 -7.46
N THR A 7 -12.22 1.37 -6.14
CA THR A 7 -13.04 2.43 -5.55
C THR A 7 -12.49 3.79 -5.96
N GLU A 8 -13.29 4.83 -5.76
CA GLU A 8 -12.83 6.17 -6.07
C GLU A 8 -11.59 6.54 -5.27
N ARG A 9 -11.55 6.13 -4.01
CA ARG A 9 -10.37 6.41 -3.20
C ARG A 9 -9.16 5.64 -3.65
N ALA A 10 -9.34 4.40 -4.10
CA ALA A 10 -8.23 3.64 -4.66
C ALA A 10 -7.73 4.29 -5.93
N GLN A 11 -8.64 4.75 -6.78
CA GLN A 11 -8.25 5.46 -8.00
C GLN A 11 -7.52 6.75 -7.66
N ALA A 12 -7.98 7.47 -6.65
CA ALA A 12 -7.31 8.70 -6.22
C ALA A 12 -5.90 8.40 -5.73
N ALA A 13 -5.73 7.31 -4.97
CA ALA A 13 -4.41 6.94 -4.49
C ALA A 13 -3.47 6.63 -5.65
N LEU A 14 -4.00 5.96 -6.69
CA LEU A 14 -3.18 5.64 -7.85
C LEU A 14 -2.78 6.90 -8.62
N ARG A 15 -3.68 7.88 -8.73
CA ARG A 15 -3.34 9.16 -9.35
C ARG A 15 -2.29 9.89 -8.52
N LEU A 16 -2.48 9.91 -7.20
CA LEU A 16 -1.53 10.57 -6.32
C LEU A 16 -0.17 9.89 -6.37
N ALA A 17 -0.13 8.57 -6.59
CA ALA A 17 1.13 7.87 -6.73
C ALA A 17 1.92 8.43 -7.92
N GLN A 18 1.24 8.72 -9.02
CA GLN A 18 1.90 9.30 -10.18
C GLN A 18 2.43 10.69 -9.87
N GLU A 19 1.64 11.48 -9.15
CA GLU A 19 2.09 12.82 -8.77
C GLU A 19 3.29 12.76 -7.85
N CYS A 20 3.31 11.80 -6.93
CA CYS A 20 4.44 11.63 -6.03
C CYS A 20 5.71 11.29 -6.80
N SER A 21 5.59 10.41 -7.77
CA SER A 21 6.73 10.05 -8.60
C SER A 21 7.28 11.28 -9.31
N ALA A 22 6.40 12.10 -9.88
CA ALA A 22 6.82 13.29 -10.58
C ALA A 22 7.49 14.28 -9.63
N GLU A 23 6.94 14.47 -8.44
CA GLU A 23 7.54 15.37 -7.46
C GLU A 23 8.94 14.93 -7.07
N LEU A 24 9.14 13.63 -6.95
CA LEU A 24 10.43 13.11 -6.54
C LEU A 24 11.41 12.97 -7.70
N GLY A 25 10.95 13.28 -8.90
CA GLY A 25 11.82 13.23 -10.07
C GLY A 25 12.14 11.82 -10.52
N HIS A 26 11.26 10.88 -10.22
CA HIS A 26 11.43 9.50 -10.64
C HIS A 26 10.63 9.28 -11.92
N GLY A 27 11.12 8.46 -12.80
CA GLY A 27 10.45 8.27 -14.08
C GLY A 27 9.50 7.08 -14.09
N TYR A 28 9.18 6.54 -12.95
CA TYR A 28 8.40 5.32 -12.82
C TYR A 28 7.49 5.41 -11.60
N VAL A 29 6.49 4.55 -11.55
CA VAL A 29 5.63 4.46 -10.37
C VAL A 29 5.90 3.11 -9.71
N GLY A 30 6.56 3.14 -8.58
CA GLY A 30 6.91 1.93 -7.83
C GLY A 30 6.07 1.78 -6.58
N SER A 31 6.39 0.76 -5.81
CA SER A 31 5.65 0.49 -4.57
C SER A 31 5.71 1.67 -3.61
N GLU A 32 6.83 2.36 -3.55
CA GLU A 32 7.00 3.51 -2.66
C GLU A 32 6.06 4.65 -3.04
N HIS A 33 5.86 4.86 -4.33
CA HIS A 33 4.95 5.90 -4.77
C HIS A 33 3.51 5.52 -4.48
N LEU A 34 3.19 4.25 -4.62
CA LEU A 34 1.85 3.79 -4.27
C LEU A 34 1.59 3.96 -2.77
N LEU A 35 2.57 3.61 -1.95
CA LEU A 35 2.44 3.80 -0.51
C LEU A 35 2.20 5.27 -0.17
N LEU A 36 2.99 6.16 -0.76
CA LEU A 36 2.83 7.59 -0.51
C LEU A 36 1.48 8.09 -1.02
N GLY A 37 1.04 7.58 -2.16
CA GLY A 37 -0.27 7.94 -2.68
C GLY A 37 -1.40 7.52 -1.75
N LEU A 38 -1.28 6.33 -1.18
CA LEU A 38 -2.27 5.87 -0.20
C LEU A 38 -2.32 6.79 1.01
N ALA A 39 -1.15 7.20 1.50
CA ALA A 39 -1.09 8.10 2.65
C ALA A 39 -1.68 9.46 2.31
N ARG A 40 -1.38 9.98 1.14
CA ARG A 40 -1.85 11.31 0.72
C ARG A 40 -3.34 11.37 0.44
N GLU A 41 -3.90 10.26 0.01
CA GLU A 41 -5.33 10.22 -0.23
C GLU A 41 -6.10 10.61 1.04
N GLY A 42 -5.62 10.17 2.17
CA GLY A 42 -5.98 10.73 3.47
C GLY A 42 -7.28 10.27 4.09
N LYS A 43 -8.18 9.68 3.34
CA LYS A 43 -9.52 9.36 3.88
C LYS A 43 -9.86 7.88 3.89
N GLY A 44 -9.19 7.09 3.08
CA GLY A 44 -9.48 5.67 3.02
C GLY A 44 -8.92 4.92 4.20
N VAL A 45 -9.21 3.63 4.26
CA VAL A 45 -8.75 2.78 5.35
C VAL A 45 -7.22 2.76 5.41
N ALA A 46 -6.57 2.69 4.25
CA ALA A 46 -5.10 2.66 4.24
C ALA A 46 -4.52 3.91 4.88
N ALA A 47 -5.05 5.09 4.50
CA ALA A 47 -4.53 6.33 5.06
C ALA A 47 -4.73 6.39 6.56
N LYS A 48 -5.89 5.93 7.03
CA LYS A 48 -6.17 5.97 8.46
C LYS A 48 -5.26 5.03 9.25
N VAL A 49 -5.01 3.85 8.69
CA VAL A 49 -4.13 2.90 9.35
C VAL A 49 -2.70 3.45 9.37
N LEU A 50 -2.26 4.06 8.28
CA LEU A 50 -0.93 4.64 8.24
C LEU A 50 -0.80 5.79 9.23
N GLN A 51 -1.83 6.64 9.33
CA GLN A 51 -1.84 7.73 10.29
C GLN A 51 -1.76 7.21 11.71
N SER A 52 -2.52 6.16 12.01
CA SER A 52 -2.50 5.57 13.35
C SER A 52 -1.14 4.99 13.70
N ALA A 53 -0.39 4.59 12.69
CA ALA A 53 0.97 4.09 12.91
C ALA A 53 2.01 5.20 12.94
N GLY A 54 1.56 6.46 12.87
CA GLY A 54 2.48 7.59 12.90
C GLY A 54 3.14 7.90 11.57
N LEU A 55 2.61 7.35 10.48
CA LEU A 55 3.22 7.53 9.18
C LEU A 55 2.50 8.61 8.39
N GLU A 56 2.96 9.83 8.56
CA GLU A 56 2.39 10.96 7.85
C GLU A 56 2.96 11.05 6.44
N PRO A 57 2.21 11.61 5.50
CA PRO A 57 2.72 11.69 4.12
C PRO A 57 4.08 12.36 3.99
N GLU A 58 4.30 13.44 4.74
CA GLU A 58 5.58 14.14 4.62
C GLU A 58 6.74 13.32 5.14
N SER A 59 6.54 12.59 6.24
CA SER A 59 7.61 11.76 6.75
C SER A 59 7.86 10.56 5.84
N LEU A 60 6.83 10.03 5.21
CA LEU A 60 7.01 8.96 4.24
C LEU A 60 7.78 9.46 3.03
N LYS A 61 7.43 10.65 2.54
CA LYS A 61 8.13 11.23 1.40
C LYS A 61 9.60 11.42 1.72
N ALA A 62 9.90 11.94 2.90
CA ALA A 62 11.28 12.14 3.30
C ALA A 62 12.03 10.82 3.39
N ALA A 63 11.40 9.79 3.91
CA ALA A 63 12.03 8.49 4.02
C ALA A 63 12.32 7.88 2.65
N ILE A 64 11.38 8.04 1.73
CA ILE A 64 11.56 7.56 0.37
C ILE A 64 12.73 8.31 -0.30
N ALA A 65 12.76 9.63 -0.13
CA ALA A 65 13.82 10.44 -0.73
C ALA A 65 15.19 10.02 -0.19
N ARG A 66 15.27 9.71 1.09
CA ARG A 66 16.54 9.27 1.68
C ARG A 66 16.96 7.92 1.13
N MET A 67 16.02 7.04 0.89
CA MET A 67 16.33 5.69 0.47
C MET A 67 16.63 5.57 -1.01
N VAL A 68 15.87 6.29 -1.82
CA VAL A 68 15.94 6.15 -3.28
C VAL A 68 16.62 7.34 -3.94
N GLY A 69 16.63 8.48 -3.26
CA GLY A 69 17.15 9.71 -3.85
C GLY A 69 16.03 10.45 -4.57
N VAL A 70 16.37 11.59 -5.10
CA VAL A 70 15.43 12.40 -5.85
C VAL A 70 16.08 12.87 -7.13
N GLY A 71 15.26 13.08 -8.14
CA GLY A 71 15.71 13.69 -9.39
C GLY A 71 15.06 15.05 -9.55
N ALA A 72 15.19 15.62 -10.73
CA ALA A 72 14.53 16.88 -11.01
C ALA A 72 13.04 16.61 -11.14
N PRO A 73 12.19 17.42 -10.50
CA PRO A 73 10.75 17.24 -10.65
C PRO A 73 10.38 17.34 -12.13
N GLY A 74 9.47 16.49 -12.52
CA GLY A 74 9.10 16.45 -13.93
C GLY A 74 7.65 16.23 -14.12
N GLY A 75 7.28 15.88 -15.32
CA GLY A 75 5.90 15.59 -15.64
C GLY A 75 5.54 14.17 -15.29
N ALA A 76 4.51 13.67 -15.93
CA ALA A 76 4.06 12.32 -15.67
C ALA A 76 5.18 11.31 -15.89
N PRO A 77 5.22 10.25 -15.08
CA PRO A 77 6.25 9.24 -15.24
C PRO A 77 6.14 8.56 -16.60
N SER A 78 7.23 8.57 -17.34
CA SER A 78 7.22 8.04 -18.69
C SER A 78 7.27 6.51 -18.72
N GLN A 79 7.77 5.88 -17.67
CA GLN A 79 7.92 4.44 -17.65
C GLN A 79 6.73 3.70 -17.05
N GLY A 80 5.79 4.42 -16.47
CA GLY A 80 4.60 3.82 -15.92
C GLY A 80 4.88 3.00 -14.68
N LEU A 81 4.04 2.02 -14.44
CA LEU A 81 4.15 1.18 -13.24
C LEU A 81 5.31 0.21 -13.37
N THR A 82 6.07 0.05 -12.29
CA THR A 82 7.12 -0.96 -12.28
C THR A 82 6.50 -2.35 -12.29
N PRO A 83 7.25 -3.37 -12.70
CA PRO A 83 6.73 -4.74 -12.62
C PRO A 83 6.28 -5.11 -11.21
N ARG A 84 7.02 -4.67 -10.20
CA ARG A 84 6.65 -4.94 -8.81
C ARG A 84 5.33 -4.27 -8.47
N CYS A 85 5.14 -3.03 -8.90
CA CYS A 85 3.90 -2.32 -8.63
C CYS A 85 2.72 -3.00 -9.34
N LYS A 86 2.94 -3.49 -10.54
CA LYS A 86 1.89 -4.25 -11.23
C LYS A 86 1.54 -5.52 -10.46
N LYS A 87 2.56 -6.19 -9.93
CA LYS A 87 2.32 -7.38 -9.13
C LYS A 87 1.52 -7.06 -7.88
N ILE A 88 1.83 -5.93 -7.25
CA ILE A 88 1.09 -5.50 -6.07
C ILE A 88 -0.38 -5.30 -6.40
N ILE A 89 -0.67 -4.70 -7.54
CA ILE A 89 -2.05 -4.49 -7.94
C ILE A 89 -2.74 -5.83 -8.17
N GLU A 90 -2.05 -6.78 -8.79
CA GLU A 90 -2.61 -8.12 -8.95
C GLU A 90 -2.89 -8.77 -7.59
N LEU A 91 -1.98 -8.62 -6.65
CA LEU A 91 -2.19 -9.16 -5.32
C LEU A 91 -3.34 -8.48 -4.61
N SER A 92 -3.55 -7.19 -4.88
CA SER A 92 -4.68 -6.47 -4.31
C SER A 92 -6.00 -7.07 -4.79
N LEU A 93 -6.06 -7.42 -6.05
CA LEU A 93 -7.25 -8.07 -6.60
C LEU A 93 -7.46 -9.44 -5.94
N THR A 94 -6.38 -10.17 -5.74
CA THR A 94 -6.46 -11.46 -5.08
C THR A 94 -6.93 -11.32 -3.64
N GLU A 95 -6.41 -10.32 -2.92
CA GLU A 95 -6.82 -10.10 -1.55
C GLU A 95 -8.29 -9.75 -1.44
N ALA A 96 -8.76 -8.89 -2.34
CA ALA A 96 -10.17 -8.52 -2.35
C ALA A 96 -11.05 -9.74 -2.59
N ALA A 97 -10.68 -10.55 -3.58
CA ALA A 97 -11.46 -11.74 -3.91
C ALA A 97 -11.48 -12.73 -2.75
N ARG A 98 -10.32 -12.91 -2.08
CA ARG A 98 -10.23 -13.79 -0.96
C ARG A 98 -11.14 -13.37 0.17
N LEU A 99 -11.33 -12.07 0.34
CA LEU A 99 -12.19 -11.55 1.39
C LEU A 99 -13.64 -11.45 0.95
N GLY A 100 -13.96 -11.89 -0.27
CA GLY A 100 -15.32 -11.85 -0.77
C GLY A 100 -15.77 -10.48 -1.22
N HIS A 101 -14.83 -9.57 -1.47
CA HIS A 101 -15.17 -8.21 -1.90
C HIS A 101 -15.16 -8.12 -3.41
N HIS A 102 -16.10 -7.35 -3.93
CA HIS A 102 -16.17 -7.14 -5.38
C HIS A 102 -15.60 -5.79 -5.77
N TYR A 103 -14.75 -5.24 -4.92
CA TYR A 103 -14.10 -3.96 -5.16
C TYR A 103 -12.68 -4.02 -4.64
N VAL A 104 -11.82 -3.14 -5.15
CA VAL A 104 -10.48 -2.98 -4.62
C VAL A 104 -10.40 -1.57 -4.05
N GLY A 105 -10.32 -1.47 -2.73
CA GLY A 105 -10.19 -0.20 -2.05
C GLY A 105 -8.74 0.06 -1.68
N THR A 106 -8.51 1.17 -0.99
CA THR A 106 -7.17 1.50 -0.54
C THR A 106 -6.63 0.43 0.39
N GLU A 107 -7.50 -0.18 1.19
CA GLU A 107 -7.09 -1.24 2.11
C GLU A 107 -6.53 -2.44 1.35
N HIS A 108 -7.11 -2.77 0.22
CA HIS A 108 -6.62 -3.90 -0.56
C HIS A 108 -5.28 -3.57 -1.22
N LEU A 109 -5.11 -2.33 -1.65
CA LEU A 109 -3.82 -1.90 -2.20
C LEU A 109 -2.73 -1.98 -1.16
N LEU A 110 -3.03 -1.54 0.06
CA LEU A 110 -2.04 -1.64 1.13
C LEU A 110 -1.74 -3.10 1.47
N LEU A 111 -2.77 -3.95 1.53
CA LEU A 111 -2.55 -5.37 1.75
C LEU A 111 -1.68 -5.96 0.64
N GLY A 112 -1.88 -5.52 -0.59
CA GLY A 112 -1.05 -5.98 -1.71
C GLY A 112 0.40 -5.62 -1.52
N ILE A 113 0.68 -4.39 -1.07
CA ILE A 113 2.04 -3.96 -0.79
C ILE A 113 2.68 -4.85 0.26
N LEU A 114 1.93 -5.10 1.34
CA LEU A 114 2.45 -5.89 2.45
C LEU A 114 2.61 -7.35 2.07
N ARG A 115 1.71 -7.86 1.25
CA ARG A 115 1.76 -9.24 0.83
C ARG A 115 2.95 -9.49 -0.10
N GLU A 116 3.22 -8.56 -0.99
CA GLU A 116 4.35 -8.68 -1.89
C GLU A 116 5.65 -8.65 -1.08
N GLY A 117 5.70 -7.74 -0.13
CA GLY A 117 6.65 -7.86 0.97
C GLY A 117 8.11 -7.55 0.70
N ASP A 118 8.45 -7.13 -0.52
CA ASP A 118 9.86 -7.05 -0.86
C ASP A 118 10.26 -5.83 -1.65
N GLY A 119 9.53 -4.76 -1.59
CA GLY A 119 9.86 -3.57 -2.36
C GLY A 119 10.34 -2.43 -1.50
N VAL A 120 10.56 -1.29 -2.15
CA VAL A 120 11.00 -0.10 -1.44
C VAL A 120 9.97 0.31 -0.38
N ALA A 121 8.68 0.16 -0.69
CA ALA A 121 7.64 0.52 0.27
C ALA A 121 7.83 -0.21 1.59
N VAL A 122 8.05 -1.52 1.53
CA VAL A 122 8.21 -2.30 2.75
C VAL A 122 9.49 -1.93 3.47
N ARG A 123 10.56 -1.63 2.73
CA ARG A 123 11.81 -1.21 3.35
C ARG A 123 11.65 0.14 4.02
N VAL A 124 10.87 1.04 3.42
CA VAL A 124 10.60 2.33 4.05
C VAL A 124 9.83 2.12 5.34
N LEU A 125 8.81 1.26 5.31
CA LEU A 125 8.05 0.97 6.52
C LEU A 125 8.94 0.42 7.61
N SER A 126 9.76 -0.57 7.27
CA SER A 126 10.67 -1.15 8.26
C SER A 126 11.65 -0.13 8.79
N GLY A 127 12.12 0.76 7.92
CA GLY A 127 13.06 1.80 8.32
C GLY A 127 12.46 2.82 9.26
N THR A 128 11.14 2.97 9.27
CA THR A 128 10.48 3.87 10.21
C THR A 128 10.10 3.16 11.50
N GLY A 129 10.44 1.89 11.62
CA GLY A 129 10.13 1.14 12.84
C GLY A 129 8.77 0.48 12.84
N VAL A 130 8.06 0.54 11.74
CA VAL A 130 6.73 -0.07 11.65
C VAL A 130 6.86 -1.46 11.07
N GLU A 131 6.42 -2.45 11.81
CA GLU A 131 6.49 -3.81 11.32
C GLU A 131 5.39 -4.11 10.32
N PRO A 132 5.72 -4.61 9.15
CA PRO A 132 4.69 -4.92 8.14
C PRO A 132 3.60 -5.85 8.66
N ARG A 133 3.96 -6.83 9.46
CA ARG A 133 2.99 -7.75 10.02
C ARG A 133 1.98 -7.07 10.90
N ARG A 134 2.45 -6.13 11.72
CA ARG A 134 1.58 -5.38 12.58
C ARG A 134 0.66 -4.51 11.74
N LEU A 135 1.20 -3.88 10.71
CA LEU A 135 0.41 -3.03 9.85
C LEU A 135 -0.67 -3.86 9.14
N HIS A 136 -0.32 -5.06 8.70
CA HIS A 136 -1.29 -5.95 8.08
C HIS A 136 -2.45 -6.22 9.03
N ALA A 137 -2.14 -6.55 10.28
CA ALA A 137 -3.17 -6.81 11.27
C ALA A 137 -4.05 -5.58 11.49
N ASP A 138 -3.43 -4.40 11.49
CA ASP A 138 -4.18 -3.16 11.69
C ASP A 138 -5.14 -2.90 10.54
N VAL A 139 -4.73 -3.22 9.31
CA VAL A 139 -5.61 -3.06 8.16
C VAL A 139 -6.81 -4.00 8.29
N VAL A 140 -6.55 -5.25 8.62
CA VAL A 140 -7.63 -6.24 8.76
C VAL A 140 -8.60 -5.80 9.85
N ALA A 141 -8.08 -5.31 10.97
CA ALA A 141 -8.94 -4.86 12.06
C ALA A 141 -9.78 -3.66 11.61
N ALA A 142 -9.20 -2.74 10.85
CA ALA A 142 -9.92 -1.56 10.39
C ALA A 142 -11.00 -1.91 9.38
N MET A 143 -10.90 -3.07 8.75
CA MET A 143 -11.90 -3.52 7.79
C MET A 143 -13.10 -4.20 8.46
N GLY A 144 -13.15 -4.14 9.76
CA GLY A 144 -14.28 -4.67 10.46
C GLY A 144 -13.98 -5.90 11.28
N GLY A 145 -12.75 -6.34 11.20
CA GLY A 145 -12.36 -7.44 12.07
C GLY A 145 -12.83 -8.79 11.71
N GLU A 146 -13.75 -8.94 10.73
CA GLU A 146 -14.14 -10.23 10.37
C GLU A 146 -13.59 -10.67 9.15
N ALA A 147 -12.54 -10.08 8.74
CA ALA A 147 -11.91 -10.46 7.54
C ALA A 147 -11.46 -11.88 7.62
N SER A 148 -11.18 -12.42 6.52
CA SER A 148 -10.74 -13.77 6.43
C SER A 148 -9.62 -14.04 7.37
N PRO A 149 -9.60 -15.15 7.98
CA PRO A 149 -8.52 -15.50 8.88
C PRO A 149 -7.23 -15.81 8.19
N SER A 150 -7.17 -15.62 6.91
CA SER A 150 -5.97 -15.95 6.19
C SER A 150 -4.82 -15.07 6.62
N PRO A 151 -3.84 -15.51 7.33
CA PRO A 151 -2.74 -14.67 7.78
C PRO A 151 -1.76 -14.47 6.66
N LEU A 152 -0.83 -13.56 6.90
CA LEU A 152 0.28 -13.43 5.98
C LEU A 152 1.04 -14.73 5.93
N ARG A 153 1.52 -15.07 4.75
CA ARG A 153 2.32 -16.22 4.61
C ARG A 153 3.57 -16.09 5.39
N GLY A 154 3.97 -17.07 6.03
CA GLY A 154 5.11 -16.96 6.88
C GLY A 154 4.79 -16.39 8.19
N GLY A 155 3.64 -15.95 8.32
CA GLY A 155 3.25 -15.47 9.56
C GLY A 155 2.63 -16.59 10.26
N GLY A 156 2.47 -17.19 10.48
CA GLY A 156 1.86 -18.06 10.87
C GLY A 156 0.81 -18.20 11.80
N LYS A 157 0.59 -18.31 12.07
CA LYS A 157 -0.10 -18.57 12.53
C LYS A 157 -0.63 -18.47 13.39
N THR A 158 -0.78 -18.12 13.79
CA THR A 158 -1.26 -18.01 14.41
C THR A 158 -2.00 -17.78 15.00
N ARG A 159 -2.31 -17.81 15.24
CA ARG A 159 -3.08 -17.50 15.51
C ARG A 159 -3.61 -17.27 16.10
N GLU A 160 -3.62 -17.22 16.32
CA GLU A 160 -4.09 -16.92 16.57
C GLU A 160 -4.65 -16.43 16.97
N ARG A 161 -4.80 -16.42 17.08
CA ARG A 161 -5.35 -15.85 17.22
C ARG A 161 -5.51 -15.25 17.96
N GLU A 162 -5.22 -14.94 18.33
CA GLU A 162 -5.19 -14.40 18.67
C GLU A 162 -5.29 -13.74 18.81
N ASP A 163 -5.28 -13.48 18.94
CA ASP A 163 -5.33 -12.78 18.77
C ASP A 163 -5.63 -12.38 18.41
N GLY A 164 -5.65 -12.47 18.35
CA GLY A 164 -5.83 -11.99 17.82
C GLY A 164 -5.94 -11.68 17.73
#